data_6b97c52df5e2e399f2285bb22c564479
#
_entry.id   6b97c52df5e2e399f2285bb22c564479
#
_cell.length_a   1.000
_cell.length_b   1.000
_cell.length_c   1.000
_cell.angle_alpha   90.00
_cell.angle_beta   90.00
_cell.angle_gamma   90.00
#
_symmetry.space_group_name_H-M   'P 1'
#
loop_
_entity.id
_entity.type
_entity.pdbx_description
1 polymer ?
#
loop_
_entity_poly.entity_id
_entity_poly.type
_entity_poly.pdbx_seq_one_letter_code
_entity_poly.pdbx_strand_id
1 'polypeptide(L)'
;VAHETLERPGVEISPRRLWPTGMATLGLGALSGRITDGPAEGRAIGRLTDLGWGVRLRRLLDEPDGPASADVLAAAVAVLAAWPWETRPVAVMGLDSATHPELISSMVTGLADRGRLINLGVLRYRDNHRPVTAANSAFRVAALHDAWIPPDLARLESHPGGPVLLIDDVADTGWTLTMAARWLRQAGAAAVLPFALASVT
;
A
#
# COMPACT_ATOMS: atom_id res chain seq x y z
N VAL A 1 20.27 -4.14 34.00
CA VAL A 1 19.58 -5.04 33.06
C VAL A 1 18.67 -4.14 32.25
N ALA A 2 19.15 -3.69 31.09
CA ALA A 2 18.36 -2.94 30.14
C ALA A 2 17.28 -3.87 29.60
N HIS A 3 16.02 -3.46 29.73
CA HIS A 3 14.93 -4.04 28.96
C HIS A 3 15.19 -3.67 27.49
N GLU A 4 15.81 -4.56 26.72
CA GLU A 4 15.61 -4.62 25.29
C GLU A 4 14.16 -5.04 25.10
N THR A 5 13.28 -4.07 25.09
CA THR A 5 11.99 -4.23 24.44
C THR A 5 12.34 -4.43 22.98
N LEU A 6 12.30 -5.66 22.50
CA LEU A 6 12.36 -5.99 21.08
C LEU A 6 11.13 -5.35 20.42
N GLU A 7 11.23 -4.06 20.14
CA GLU A 7 10.27 -3.37 19.30
C GLU A 7 10.38 -4.05 17.93
N ARG A 8 9.38 -4.85 17.62
CA ARG A 8 9.27 -5.39 16.27
C ARG A 8 9.21 -4.20 15.32
N PRO A 9 10.12 -4.12 14.34
CA PRO A 9 10.11 -2.98 13.44
C PRO A 9 8.77 -2.94 12.68
N GLY A 10 8.19 -1.74 12.64
CA GLY A 10 6.94 -1.48 11.94
C GLY A 10 5.67 -1.74 12.74
N VAL A 11 4.57 -1.32 12.17
CA VAL A 11 3.23 -1.45 12.72
C VAL A 11 2.32 -2.16 11.71
N GLU A 12 1.28 -2.82 12.23
CA GLU A 12 0.34 -3.59 11.42
C GLU A 12 -0.66 -2.67 10.70
N ILE A 13 -0.97 -3.00 9.45
CA ILE A 13 -2.10 -2.44 8.71
C ILE A 13 -3.13 -3.55 8.54
N SER A 14 -4.24 -3.44 9.26
CA SER A 14 -5.33 -4.40 9.18
C SER A 14 -6.13 -4.23 7.88
N PRO A 15 -6.35 -5.30 7.11
CA PRO A 15 -7.13 -5.22 5.88
C PRO A 15 -8.62 -5.01 6.16
N ARG A 16 -9.32 -4.32 5.26
CA ARG A 16 -10.78 -4.27 5.29
C ARG A 16 -11.37 -5.65 4.99
N ARG A 17 -12.34 -6.07 5.79
CA ARG A 17 -12.95 -7.41 5.71
C ARG A 17 -14.34 -7.38 5.08
N LEU A 18 -15.02 -6.24 5.14
CA LEU A 18 -16.40 -6.07 4.68
C LEU A 18 -16.51 -4.83 3.80
N TRP A 19 -17.28 -4.96 2.72
CA TRP A 19 -17.68 -3.80 1.91
C TRP A 19 -18.57 -2.86 2.73
N PRO A 20 -18.51 -1.54 2.48
CA PRO A 20 -19.38 -0.61 3.16
C PRO A 20 -20.84 -0.84 2.75
N THR A 21 -21.76 -0.49 3.63
CA THR A 21 -23.20 -0.46 3.31
C THR A 21 -23.49 0.64 2.30
N GLY A 22 -24.56 0.47 1.52
CA GLY A 22 -24.99 1.48 0.54
C GLY A 22 -24.34 1.37 -0.83
N MET A 23 -23.51 0.35 -1.09
CA MET A 23 -22.87 0.19 -2.41
C MET A 23 -23.89 -0.01 -3.55
N ALA A 24 -25.02 -0.67 -3.27
CA ALA A 24 -26.06 -0.88 -4.27
C ALA A 24 -26.70 0.43 -4.75
N THR A 25 -26.89 1.41 -3.87
CA THR A 25 -27.42 2.74 -4.22
C THR A 25 -26.46 3.56 -5.08
N LEU A 26 -25.18 3.18 -5.09
CA LEU A 26 -24.13 3.79 -5.92
C LEU A 26 -23.88 3.00 -7.22
N GLY A 27 -24.76 2.04 -7.56
CA GLY A 27 -24.59 1.20 -8.75
C GLY A 27 -23.55 0.09 -8.62
N LEU A 28 -23.01 -0.12 -7.44
CA LEU A 28 -21.91 -1.07 -7.14
C LEU A 28 -22.38 -2.23 -6.26
N GLY A 29 -23.61 -2.71 -6.45
CA GLY A 29 -24.21 -3.76 -5.63
C GLY A 29 -23.43 -5.08 -5.57
N ALA A 30 -22.55 -5.35 -6.54
CA ALA A 30 -21.64 -6.49 -6.51
C ALA A 30 -20.59 -6.38 -5.40
N LEU A 31 -20.30 -5.17 -4.91
CA LEU A 31 -19.41 -4.93 -3.77
C LEU A 31 -20.23 -4.97 -2.47
N SER A 32 -20.57 -6.15 -2.02
CA SER A 32 -21.38 -6.37 -0.81
C SER A 32 -20.84 -7.51 0.02
N GLY A 33 -21.13 -7.49 1.33
CA GLY A 33 -20.71 -8.54 2.25
C GLY A 33 -19.19 -8.60 2.45
N ARG A 34 -18.64 -9.81 2.45
CA ARG A 34 -17.22 -10.06 2.73
C ARG A 34 -16.33 -9.75 1.51
N ILE A 35 -15.19 -9.11 1.78
CA ILE A 35 -14.15 -8.87 0.77
C ILE A 35 -13.31 -10.15 0.66
N THR A 36 -13.26 -10.74 -0.52
CA THR A 36 -12.53 -12.00 -0.80
C THR A 36 -11.28 -11.81 -1.65
N ASP A 37 -11.22 -10.71 -2.38
CA ASP A 37 -10.15 -10.33 -3.30
C ASP A 37 -9.37 -9.08 -2.86
N GLY A 38 -9.42 -8.79 -1.55
CA GLY A 38 -8.69 -7.69 -0.92
C GLY A 38 -7.23 -8.01 -0.62
N PRO A 39 -6.53 -7.07 0.04
CA PRO A 39 -5.16 -7.25 0.46
C PRO A 39 -5.04 -8.22 1.64
N ALA A 40 -3.85 -8.78 1.80
CA ALA A 40 -3.44 -9.43 3.04
C ALA A 40 -3.24 -8.38 4.17
N GLU A 41 -2.87 -8.85 5.35
CA GLU A 41 -2.40 -7.97 6.43
C GLU A 41 -1.14 -7.24 5.98
N GLY A 42 -1.09 -5.94 6.21
CA GLY A 42 0.01 -5.07 5.78
C GLY A 42 0.92 -4.62 6.93
N ARG A 43 1.95 -3.85 6.57
CA ARG A 43 2.87 -3.22 7.53
C ARG A 43 3.13 -1.76 7.14
N ALA A 44 3.45 -0.92 8.15
CA ALA A 44 3.99 0.41 7.95
C ALA A 44 5.25 0.59 8.78
N ILE A 45 6.08 1.59 8.47
CA ILE A 45 7.28 1.90 9.25
C ILE A 45 6.88 2.34 10.67
N GLY A 46 5.81 3.15 10.80
CA GLY A 46 5.31 3.60 12.09
C GLY A 46 3.96 4.30 11.96
N ARG A 47 3.34 4.57 13.11
CA ARG A 47 2.15 5.44 13.15
C ARG A 47 2.56 6.89 13.16
N LEU A 48 1.74 7.76 12.56
CA LEU A 48 1.97 9.21 12.60
C LEU A 48 1.92 9.76 14.05
N THR A 49 1.25 9.07 14.96
CA THR A 49 1.16 9.44 16.37
C THR A 49 2.35 8.97 17.22
N ASP A 50 3.19 8.08 16.71
CA ASP A 50 4.30 7.52 17.47
C ASP A 50 5.41 8.54 17.68
N LEU A 51 6.14 8.40 18.79
CA LEU A 51 7.44 9.04 18.98
C LEU A 51 8.49 8.35 18.08
N GLY A 52 9.55 9.04 17.75
CA GLY A 52 10.58 8.48 16.88
C GLY A 52 10.18 8.48 15.41
N TRP A 53 9.79 7.36 14.83
CA TRP A 53 9.43 7.28 13.40
C TRP A 53 8.21 8.15 13.07
N GLY A 54 7.20 8.23 13.91
CA GLY A 54 6.05 9.08 13.66
C GLY A 54 6.41 10.56 13.46
N VAL A 55 7.35 11.08 14.25
CA VAL A 55 7.86 12.46 14.09
C VAL A 55 8.57 12.63 12.75
N ARG A 56 9.44 11.67 12.40
CA ARG A 56 10.19 11.70 11.13
C ARG A 56 9.29 11.59 9.91
N LEU A 57 8.28 10.72 9.98
CA LEU A 57 7.32 10.50 8.89
C LEU A 57 6.43 11.72 8.67
N ARG A 58 5.92 12.37 9.75
CA ARG A 58 5.20 13.64 9.61
C ARG A 58 6.05 14.68 8.90
N ARG A 59 7.29 14.85 9.33
CA ARG A 59 8.21 15.80 8.71
C ARG A 59 8.44 15.47 7.24
N LEU A 60 8.69 14.20 6.89
CA LEU A 60 8.87 13.76 5.51
C LEU A 60 7.66 14.09 4.64
N LEU A 61 6.45 13.88 5.18
CA LEU A 61 5.19 14.11 4.46
C LEU A 61 4.79 15.59 4.40
N ASP A 62 5.38 16.45 5.25
CA ASP A 62 5.19 17.90 5.23
C ASP A 62 6.24 18.62 4.35
N GLU A 63 7.35 17.95 4.03
CA GLU A 63 8.40 18.49 3.15
C GLU A 63 8.00 18.39 1.66
N PRO A 64 8.60 19.20 0.76
CA PRO A 64 8.43 19.03 -0.68
C PRO A 64 8.80 17.62 -1.13
N ASP A 65 8.12 17.12 -2.18
CA ASP A 65 8.39 15.81 -2.76
C ASP A 65 9.85 15.66 -3.18
N GLY A 66 10.37 14.47 -2.99
CA GLY A 66 11.74 14.10 -3.34
C GLY A 66 12.01 12.63 -3.07
N PRO A 67 13.17 12.11 -3.48
CA PRO A 67 13.47 10.70 -3.34
C PRO A 67 13.59 10.29 -1.86
N ALA A 68 13.23 9.05 -1.56
CA ALA A 68 13.37 8.47 -0.24
C ALA A 68 14.82 8.55 0.25
N SER A 69 15.02 9.05 1.46
CA SER A 69 16.34 9.05 2.08
C SER A 69 16.82 7.62 2.38
N ALA A 70 18.14 7.46 2.52
CA ALA A 70 18.72 6.17 2.88
C ALA A 70 18.15 5.61 4.19
N ASP A 71 17.84 6.47 5.17
CA ASP A 71 17.26 6.08 6.46
C ASP A 71 15.84 5.55 6.32
N VAL A 72 15.00 6.21 5.52
CA VAL A 72 13.62 5.76 5.25
C VAL A 72 13.63 4.41 4.54
N LEU A 73 14.49 4.26 3.55
CA LEU A 73 14.61 3.01 2.82
C LEU A 73 15.17 1.88 3.70
N ALA A 74 16.13 2.18 4.58
CA ALA A 74 16.67 1.21 5.55
C ALA A 74 15.60 0.78 6.56
N ALA A 75 14.77 1.71 7.04
CA ALA A 75 13.66 1.38 7.93
C ALA A 75 12.62 0.49 7.25
N ALA A 76 12.26 0.79 6.00
CA ALA A 76 11.37 -0.06 5.21
C ALA A 76 11.94 -1.48 5.07
N VAL A 77 13.22 -1.61 4.72
CA VAL A 77 13.90 -2.91 4.61
C VAL A 77 13.88 -3.66 5.95
N ALA A 78 14.10 -2.97 7.08
CA ALA A 78 14.05 -3.59 8.40
C ALA A 78 12.65 -4.14 8.73
N VAL A 79 11.59 -3.39 8.42
CA VAL A 79 10.21 -3.86 8.58
C VAL A 79 9.94 -5.08 7.71
N LEU A 80 10.33 -5.02 6.44
CA LEU A 80 10.15 -6.13 5.50
C LEU A 80 10.95 -7.37 5.92
N ALA A 81 12.17 -7.21 6.44
CA ALA A 81 12.98 -8.32 6.92
C ALA A 81 12.40 -9.01 8.17
N ALA A 82 11.71 -8.24 9.02
CA ALA A 82 11.07 -8.75 10.24
C ALA A 82 9.63 -9.24 10.02
N TRP A 83 9.06 -9.04 8.83
CA TRP A 83 7.71 -9.47 8.52
C TRP A 83 7.64 -11.00 8.42
N PRO A 84 6.77 -11.67 9.17
CA PRO A 84 6.63 -13.13 9.10
C PRO A 84 5.85 -13.54 7.84
N TRP A 85 6.55 -13.57 6.73
CA TRP A 85 5.96 -13.90 5.43
C TRP A 85 5.42 -15.33 5.39
N GLU A 86 4.17 -15.51 5.03
CA GLU A 86 3.67 -16.80 4.56
C GLU A 86 4.28 -17.13 3.19
N THR A 87 4.27 -16.15 2.30
CA THR A 87 4.97 -16.23 1.01
C THR A 87 5.60 -14.86 0.72
N ARG A 88 6.88 -14.83 0.40
CA ARG A 88 7.59 -13.57 0.08
C ARG A 88 7.08 -12.97 -1.21
N PRO A 89 7.02 -11.63 -1.31
CA PRO A 89 6.69 -10.97 -2.56
C PRO A 89 7.73 -11.28 -3.63
N VAL A 90 7.28 -11.41 -4.87
CA VAL A 90 8.14 -11.54 -6.06
C VAL A 90 8.27 -10.23 -6.83
N ALA A 91 7.35 -9.31 -6.59
CA ALA A 91 7.30 -8.03 -7.27
C ALA A 91 6.89 -6.92 -6.31
N VAL A 92 7.15 -5.68 -6.71
CA VAL A 92 6.78 -4.47 -6.00
C VAL A 92 6.15 -3.46 -6.95
N MET A 93 5.09 -2.79 -6.49
CA MET A 93 4.38 -1.73 -7.19
C MET A 93 4.05 -0.61 -6.19
N GLY A 94 4.17 0.64 -6.62
CA GLY A 94 3.72 1.80 -5.85
C GLY A 94 2.29 2.18 -6.18
N LEU A 95 1.59 2.84 -5.26
CA LEU A 95 0.39 3.61 -5.55
C LEU A 95 0.78 5.03 -5.94
N ASP A 96 0.08 5.59 -6.92
CA ASP A 96 0.30 6.97 -7.33
C ASP A 96 -0.09 7.94 -6.20
N SER A 97 0.87 8.75 -5.76
CA SER A 97 0.64 9.78 -4.74
C SER A 97 0.49 11.15 -5.41
N ALA A 98 -0.52 11.90 -4.98
CA ALA A 98 -0.73 13.26 -5.48
C ALA A 98 0.29 14.26 -4.91
N THR A 99 0.86 13.97 -3.77
CA THR A 99 1.78 14.86 -3.03
C THR A 99 3.23 14.40 -3.08
N HIS A 100 3.47 13.07 -3.17
CA HIS A 100 4.80 12.47 -3.06
C HIS A 100 5.08 11.43 -4.16
N PRO A 101 4.89 11.74 -5.45
CA PRO A 101 5.10 10.78 -6.54
C PRO A 101 6.57 10.34 -6.67
N GLU A 102 7.53 11.23 -6.41
CA GLU A 102 8.96 10.90 -6.46
C GLU A 102 9.36 9.99 -5.29
N LEU A 103 8.85 10.28 -4.09
CA LEU A 103 9.05 9.45 -2.92
C LEU A 103 8.60 8.00 -3.18
N ILE A 104 7.38 7.81 -3.68
CA ILE A 104 6.85 6.48 -4.01
C ILE A 104 7.69 5.78 -5.07
N SER A 105 8.00 6.47 -6.17
CA SER A 105 8.79 5.89 -7.28
C SER A 105 10.19 5.45 -6.82
N SER A 106 10.85 6.26 -6.00
CA SER A 106 12.17 5.93 -5.44
C SER A 106 12.11 4.79 -4.43
N MET A 107 11.04 4.70 -3.61
CA MET A 107 10.81 3.58 -2.71
C MET A 107 10.64 2.26 -3.48
N VAL A 108 9.82 2.27 -4.54
CA VAL A 108 9.63 1.10 -5.40
C VAL A 108 10.96 0.62 -5.98
N THR A 109 11.74 1.54 -6.56
CA THR A 109 13.05 1.23 -7.15
C THR A 109 14.01 0.70 -6.09
N GLY A 110 14.13 1.40 -4.95
CA GLY A 110 15.04 1.01 -3.89
C GLY A 110 14.71 -0.34 -3.23
N LEU A 111 13.43 -0.67 -3.10
CA LEU A 111 13.00 -1.96 -2.57
C LEU A 111 13.12 -3.08 -3.61
N ALA A 112 12.85 -2.79 -4.89
CA ALA A 112 13.08 -3.74 -5.97
C ALA A 112 14.54 -4.19 -6.04
N ASP A 113 15.46 -3.24 -5.99
CA ASP A 113 16.90 -3.51 -6.06
C ASP A 113 17.38 -4.34 -4.85
N ARG A 114 17.01 -3.93 -3.62
CA ARG A 114 17.44 -4.62 -2.39
C ARG A 114 16.78 -5.99 -2.22
N GLY A 115 15.50 -6.10 -2.56
CA GLY A 115 14.72 -7.33 -2.43
C GLY A 115 14.85 -8.27 -3.63
N ARG A 116 15.50 -7.83 -4.71
CA ARG A 116 15.52 -8.52 -6.01
C ARG A 116 14.12 -8.81 -6.51
N LEU A 117 13.21 -7.83 -6.36
CA LEU A 117 11.83 -7.92 -6.76
C LEU A 117 11.66 -7.40 -8.19
N ILE A 118 10.67 -7.92 -8.89
CA ILE A 118 10.25 -7.36 -10.17
C ILE A 118 9.67 -5.96 -9.91
N ASN A 119 10.27 -4.92 -10.47
CA ASN A 119 9.74 -3.57 -10.40
C ASN A 119 8.59 -3.43 -11.41
N LEU A 120 7.36 -3.31 -10.93
CA LEU A 120 6.15 -3.11 -11.74
C LEU A 120 5.79 -1.62 -11.92
N GLY A 121 6.63 -0.72 -11.40
CA GLY A 121 6.38 0.73 -11.49
C GLY A 121 5.31 1.19 -10.49
N VAL A 122 4.52 2.17 -10.93
CA VAL A 122 3.49 2.82 -10.12
C VAL A 122 2.13 2.62 -10.75
N LEU A 123 1.15 2.18 -9.98
CA LEU A 123 -0.25 2.09 -10.37
C LEU A 123 -0.83 3.51 -10.44
N ARG A 124 -1.06 3.99 -11.65
CA ARG A 124 -1.44 5.38 -11.91
C ARG A 124 -2.94 5.56 -11.94
N TYR A 125 -3.39 6.68 -11.42
CA TYR A 125 -4.77 7.13 -11.61
C TYR A 125 -5.01 7.51 -13.07
N ARG A 126 -6.25 7.32 -13.53
CA ARG A 126 -6.70 7.85 -14.83
C ARG A 126 -6.71 9.37 -14.77
N ASP A 127 -6.49 10.01 -15.92
CA ASP A 127 -6.56 11.46 -16.04
C ASP A 127 -7.87 11.99 -15.44
N ASN A 128 -7.76 13.03 -14.64
CA ASN A 128 -8.84 13.65 -13.87
C ASN A 128 -9.42 12.84 -12.70
N HIS A 129 -8.91 11.65 -12.41
CA HIS A 129 -9.37 10.86 -11.27
C HIS A 129 -8.45 11.10 -10.07
N ARG A 130 -8.69 12.18 -9.34
CA ARG A 130 -8.03 12.38 -8.03
C ARG A 130 -8.89 11.73 -6.95
N PRO A 131 -8.28 11.02 -5.98
CA PRO A 131 -9.02 10.51 -4.83
C PRO A 131 -9.71 11.68 -4.13
N VAL A 132 -11.02 11.69 -4.19
CA VAL A 132 -11.81 12.68 -3.44
C VAL A 132 -11.71 12.28 -1.98
N THR A 133 -11.41 13.23 -1.11
CA THR A 133 -11.55 13.06 0.34
C THR A 133 -13.03 12.91 0.65
N ALA A 134 -13.56 11.70 0.44
CA ALA A 134 -14.98 11.43 0.61
C ALA A 134 -15.32 11.26 2.09
N ALA A 135 -16.43 11.84 2.50
CA ALA A 135 -16.89 11.87 3.88
C ALA A 135 -17.23 10.48 4.45
N ASN A 136 -17.56 9.51 3.59
CA ASN A 136 -17.86 8.14 4.02
C ASN A 136 -17.21 7.07 3.14
N SER A 137 -17.15 5.85 3.68
CA SER A 137 -16.50 4.71 3.04
C SER A 137 -17.12 4.30 1.71
N ALA A 138 -18.46 4.36 1.55
CA ALA A 138 -19.12 3.96 0.32
C ALA A 138 -18.78 4.87 -0.85
N PHE A 139 -18.79 6.20 -0.64
CA PHE A 139 -18.37 7.16 -1.66
C PHE A 139 -16.89 7.04 -1.99
N ARG A 140 -16.04 6.76 -0.99
CA ARG A 140 -14.62 6.54 -1.23
C ARG A 140 -14.37 5.30 -2.09
N VAL A 141 -15.03 4.18 -1.79
CA VAL A 141 -14.95 2.96 -2.60
C VAL A 141 -15.47 3.21 -4.02
N ALA A 142 -16.59 3.91 -4.16
CA ALA A 142 -17.14 4.25 -5.47
C ALA A 142 -16.19 5.12 -6.30
N ALA A 143 -15.56 6.12 -5.67
CA ALA A 143 -14.56 6.96 -6.32
C ALA A 143 -13.30 6.18 -6.76
N LEU A 144 -12.95 5.12 -6.06
CA LEU A 144 -11.78 4.29 -6.37
C LEU A 144 -12.09 3.12 -7.32
N HIS A 145 -13.36 2.83 -7.60
CA HIS A 145 -13.76 1.62 -8.34
C HIS A 145 -13.10 1.52 -9.72
N ASP A 146 -13.08 2.61 -10.50
CA ASP A 146 -12.48 2.68 -11.84
C ASP A 146 -11.36 3.71 -11.91
N ALA A 147 -10.68 3.94 -10.78
CA ALA A 147 -9.75 5.04 -10.62
C ALA A 147 -8.44 4.84 -11.38
N TRP A 148 -8.01 3.60 -11.61
CA TRP A 148 -6.67 3.32 -12.12
C TRP A 148 -6.62 2.94 -13.59
N ILE A 149 -5.47 3.22 -14.20
CA ILE A 149 -5.09 2.66 -15.49
C ILE A 149 -4.73 1.18 -15.26
N PRO A 150 -5.18 0.25 -16.12
CA PRO A 150 -4.81 -1.15 -15.99
C PRO A 150 -3.29 -1.33 -15.91
N PRO A 151 -2.77 -2.01 -14.87
CA PRO A 151 -1.34 -2.25 -14.76
C PRO A 151 -0.88 -3.29 -15.78
N ASP A 152 0.34 -3.11 -16.30
CA ASP A 152 1.01 -4.15 -17.06
C ASP A 152 1.65 -5.15 -16.09
N LEU A 153 1.02 -6.31 -15.95
CA LEU A 153 1.50 -7.41 -15.12
C LEU A 153 2.14 -8.54 -15.93
N ALA A 154 2.41 -8.37 -17.23
CA ALA A 154 3.02 -9.41 -18.08
C ALA A 154 4.34 -9.94 -17.48
N ARG A 155 5.08 -9.10 -16.75
CA ARG A 155 6.31 -9.50 -16.05
C ARG A 155 6.07 -10.49 -14.90
N LEU A 156 4.84 -10.63 -14.41
CA LEU A 156 4.48 -11.64 -13.41
C LEU A 156 4.22 -13.02 -14.02
N GLU A 157 4.05 -13.14 -15.32
CA GLU A 157 3.78 -14.42 -16.00
C GLU A 157 4.89 -15.46 -15.76
N SER A 158 6.14 -14.99 -15.58
CA SER A 158 7.26 -15.85 -15.22
C SER A 158 7.28 -16.29 -13.74
N HIS A 159 6.40 -15.73 -12.91
CA HIS A 159 6.28 -16.03 -11.48
C HIS A 159 4.81 -16.24 -11.11
N PRO A 160 4.16 -17.27 -11.68
CA PRO A 160 2.74 -17.55 -11.42
C PRO A 160 2.54 -17.82 -9.93
N GLY A 161 1.56 -17.18 -9.33
CA GLY A 161 1.27 -17.30 -7.91
C GLY A 161 2.12 -16.46 -6.98
N GLY A 162 2.97 -15.58 -7.51
CA GLY A 162 3.78 -14.68 -6.69
C GLY A 162 2.99 -13.49 -6.11
N PRO A 163 3.15 -13.19 -4.80
CA PRO A 163 2.57 -12.00 -4.20
C PRO A 163 3.23 -10.70 -4.70
N VAL A 164 2.46 -9.61 -4.72
CA VAL A 164 2.93 -8.26 -5.03
C VAL A 164 2.97 -7.42 -3.76
N LEU A 165 4.11 -6.81 -3.47
CA LEU A 165 4.26 -5.79 -2.44
C LEU A 165 3.71 -4.47 -2.99
N LEU A 166 2.68 -3.91 -2.33
CA LEU A 166 2.02 -2.67 -2.74
C LEU A 166 2.41 -1.54 -1.80
N ILE A 167 3.11 -0.52 -2.33
CA ILE A 167 3.66 0.59 -1.56
C ILE A 167 2.72 1.79 -1.61
N ASP A 168 2.41 2.35 -0.44
CA ASP A 168 1.67 3.61 -0.26
C ASP A 168 2.45 4.58 0.64
N ASP A 169 2.19 5.87 0.56
CA ASP A 169 2.79 6.85 1.47
C ASP A 169 2.10 6.80 2.84
N VAL A 170 0.77 6.84 2.89
CA VAL A 170 -0.01 6.85 4.13
C VAL A 170 -1.21 5.90 4.07
N ALA A 171 -1.21 4.91 4.95
CA ALA A 171 -2.39 4.09 5.21
C ALA A 171 -3.30 4.79 6.23
N ASP A 172 -4.41 5.34 5.74
CA ASP A 172 -5.46 5.96 6.57
C ASP A 172 -6.63 4.96 6.77
N THR A 173 -7.65 5.06 5.94
CA THR A 173 -8.84 4.19 6.07
C THR A 173 -8.65 2.80 5.48
N GLY A 174 -7.58 2.58 4.74
CA GLY A 174 -7.28 1.31 4.05
C GLY A 174 -8.10 1.06 2.77
N TRP A 175 -9.01 1.96 2.37
CA TRP A 175 -9.81 1.73 1.17
C TRP A 175 -9.01 1.84 -0.13
N THR A 176 -8.02 2.73 -0.20
CA THR A 176 -7.12 2.83 -1.37
C THR A 176 -6.35 1.53 -1.56
N LEU A 177 -5.73 1.02 -0.49
CA LEU A 177 -5.02 -0.26 -0.50
C LEU A 177 -5.95 -1.43 -0.84
N THR A 178 -7.19 -1.42 -0.32
CA THR A 178 -8.18 -2.48 -0.59
C THR A 178 -8.58 -2.50 -2.07
N MET A 179 -8.90 -1.35 -2.64
CA MET A 179 -9.34 -1.26 -4.03
C MET A 179 -8.20 -1.53 -5.01
N ALA A 180 -7.00 -1.03 -4.74
CA ALA A 180 -5.82 -1.31 -5.54
C ALA A 180 -5.43 -2.80 -5.48
N ALA A 181 -5.49 -3.41 -4.29
CA ALA A 181 -5.24 -4.84 -4.15
C ALA A 181 -6.25 -5.67 -4.94
N ARG A 182 -7.54 -5.34 -4.86
CA ARG A 182 -8.58 -5.98 -5.67
C ARG A 182 -8.24 -5.89 -7.17
N TRP A 183 -7.85 -4.71 -7.65
CA TRP A 183 -7.43 -4.49 -9.03
C TRP A 183 -6.28 -5.41 -9.44
N LEU A 184 -5.21 -5.45 -8.63
CA LEU A 184 -4.05 -6.30 -8.88
C LEU A 184 -4.41 -7.79 -8.84
N ARG A 185 -5.29 -8.20 -7.91
CA ARG A 185 -5.80 -9.57 -7.83
C ARG A 185 -6.58 -9.97 -9.08
N GLN A 186 -7.44 -9.10 -9.58
CA GLN A 186 -8.20 -9.32 -10.81
C GLN A 186 -7.31 -9.33 -12.07
N ALA A 187 -6.19 -8.60 -12.03
CA ALA A 187 -5.19 -8.61 -13.08
C ALA A 187 -4.20 -9.79 -13.01
N GLY A 188 -4.34 -10.69 -12.01
CA GLY A 188 -3.57 -11.94 -11.92
C GLY A 188 -2.56 -12.05 -10.78
N ALA A 189 -2.42 -11.04 -9.91
CA ALA A 189 -1.58 -11.18 -8.73
C ALA A 189 -2.16 -12.24 -7.77
N ALA A 190 -1.35 -13.15 -7.27
CA ALA A 190 -1.81 -14.21 -6.37
C ALA A 190 -2.20 -13.69 -4.98
N ALA A 191 -1.48 -12.71 -4.48
CA ALA A 191 -1.77 -11.97 -3.26
C ALA A 191 -1.21 -10.55 -3.37
N VAL A 192 -1.73 -9.65 -2.55
CA VAL A 192 -1.21 -8.29 -2.43
C VAL A 192 -0.89 -8.01 -0.97
N LEU A 193 0.33 -7.58 -0.72
CA LEU A 193 0.92 -7.33 0.58
C LEU A 193 1.11 -5.82 0.74
N PRO A 194 0.24 -5.10 1.45
CA PRO A 194 0.35 -3.66 1.61
C PRO A 194 1.53 -3.27 2.49
N PHE A 195 2.28 -2.29 2.04
CA PHE A 195 3.28 -1.60 2.85
C PHE A 195 3.08 -0.09 2.72
N ALA A 196 2.99 0.61 3.83
CA ALA A 196 2.95 2.07 3.83
C ALA A 196 4.14 2.65 4.57
N LEU A 197 4.53 3.89 4.24
CA LEU A 197 5.54 4.59 5.03
C LEU A 197 4.96 4.91 6.40
N ALA A 198 3.72 5.42 6.45
CA ALA A 198 3.04 5.77 7.68
C ALA A 198 1.65 5.12 7.77
N SER A 199 1.18 4.92 9.00
CA SER A 199 -0.21 4.61 9.32
C SER A 199 -0.81 5.73 10.16
N VAL A 200 -2.09 6.05 9.94
CA VAL A 200 -2.85 6.98 10.77
C VAL A 200 -3.38 6.29 12.03
N THR A 201 -3.64 4.98 11.98
CA THR A 201 -4.24 4.15 13.05
C THR A 201 -3.26 3.13 13.59
#